data_350eae02ec7be2ec55417be5480f645a
#
_entry.id   350eae02ec7be2ec55417be5480f645a
#
_cell.length_a   1.000
_cell.length_b   1.000
_cell.length_c   1.000
_cell.angle_alpha   90.00
_cell.angle_beta   90.00
_cell.angle_gamma   90.00
#
_symmetry.space_group_name_H-M   'P 1'
#
loop_
_entity.id
_entity.type
_entity.pdbx_description
1 polymer ?
#
loop_
_entity_poly.entity_id
_entity_poly.type
_entity_poly.pdbx_seq_one_letter_code
_entity_poly.pdbx_strand_id
1 'polypeptide(L)'
;MDNVELSPATRWGMIATGLLQGLVCYLLIAWLSGKNHSWIVYGVPATVAFSSVLLFSVISFKQKRLWGWLALVFIATLGMSGWLKWQTDGMNPWRAEKALWDFGCYLLLMAMLLLPWIQQSLRIRNDSSRYRYFYQSVWHNVLILLVIFLANGLTWLVLLLWSESFKLVGITFFNTLFFATDWFIYLTLGLVTALAVILARTQSRLIDSIQKLFTLIATGLLPLVSLLTLMFIITLPFTGLSAISRHISAAGLLLTLAFLQLILMAIVRDPQKASLPWTGPLRCLIKTALLVAPLYVFVAAWALWLRVAQYGWTVDRLQGALAVLVLLVWSLGYFVSIVWRNGQNPLVLQGKVNLAVSLLVLVILVLLNSPVLDSMRISVNSHMARYQSGKNTPDQVTIYMLEQSGRYGRAALESLKSNAEYMKDPKRARDLLMALDGEQHLQKVVSEKSLAENVLIAPGSGKPDAAFWSALIKERYNVMTCIEKDACVLVEQDLNSDGRAERILFAFDDERYIVYGFDPDKKEWQELTMSLLPRDITKEKLLTAAKDGKLGTKPKAWRDLVLDGERLNVNLNE
;
A
#
# COMPACT_ATOMS: atom_id res chain seq x y z
N MET A 1 21.73 -25.64 12.30
CA MET A 1 22.83 -24.74 11.83
C MET A 1 23.90 -24.76 12.87
N ASP A 2 25.15 -24.99 12.49
CA ASP A 2 26.24 -24.82 13.43
C ASP A 2 26.20 -23.38 13.92
N ASN A 3 26.32 -23.17 15.23
CA ASN A 3 26.39 -21.84 15.82
C ASN A 3 27.54 -21.10 15.13
N VAL A 4 27.21 -20.13 14.29
CA VAL A 4 28.23 -19.25 13.69
C VAL A 4 28.66 -18.31 14.81
N GLU A 5 29.76 -18.65 15.46
CA GLU A 5 30.37 -17.74 16.41
C GLU A 5 30.85 -16.50 15.66
N LEU A 6 30.07 -15.42 15.77
CA LEU A 6 30.45 -14.12 15.25
C LEU A 6 31.63 -13.59 16.07
N SER A 7 32.77 -13.34 15.44
CA SER A 7 33.91 -12.74 16.13
C SER A 7 33.54 -11.37 16.72
N PRO A 8 34.17 -10.93 17.82
CA PRO A 8 33.92 -9.59 18.37
C PRO A 8 34.07 -8.47 17.33
N ALA A 9 35.07 -8.56 16.47
CA ALA A 9 35.27 -7.59 15.37
C ALA A 9 34.09 -7.57 14.39
N THR A 10 33.50 -8.75 14.08
CA THR A 10 32.32 -8.81 13.20
C THR A 10 31.10 -8.17 13.89
N ARG A 11 30.88 -8.41 15.18
CA ARG A 11 29.77 -7.81 15.94
C ARG A 11 29.90 -6.28 15.98
N TRP A 12 31.08 -5.74 16.28
CA TRP A 12 31.30 -4.29 16.24
C TRP A 12 31.10 -3.70 14.83
N GLY A 13 31.56 -4.40 13.79
CA GLY A 13 31.31 -3.99 12.40
C GLY A 13 29.82 -3.97 12.04
N MET A 14 29.03 -4.92 12.55
CA MET A 14 27.57 -4.92 12.36
C MET A 14 26.90 -3.74 13.08
N ILE A 15 27.30 -3.42 14.31
CA ILE A 15 26.81 -2.25 15.05
C ILE A 15 27.15 -0.97 14.28
N ALA A 16 28.39 -0.84 13.84
CA ALA A 16 28.82 0.31 13.03
C ALA A 16 28.00 0.42 11.72
N THR A 17 27.67 -0.71 11.07
CA THR A 17 26.81 -0.73 9.88
C THR A 17 25.40 -0.21 10.18
N GLY A 18 24.79 -0.63 11.29
CA GLY A 18 23.46 -0.15 11.70
C GLY A 18 23.45 1.36 12.00
N LEU A 19 24.46 1.85 12.74
CA LEU A 19 24.61 3.28 13.02
C LEU A 19 24.84 4.09 11.74
N LEU A 20 25.69 3.60 10.83
CA LEU A 20 25.93 4.24 9.53
C LEU A 20 24.66 4.25 8.66
N GLN A 21 23.90 3.18 8.65
CA GLN A 21 22.59 3.14 7.98
C GLN A 21 21.66 4.23 8.53
N GLY A 22 21.52 4.32 9.86
CA GLY A 22 20.71 5.35 10.50
C GLY A 22 21.19 6.76 10.16
N LEU A 23 22.49 7.02 10.24
CA LEU A 23 23.09 8.31 9.90
C LEU A 23 22.86 8.70 8.43
N VAL A 24 23.08 7.78 7.50
CA VAL A 24 22.86 8.05 6.05
C VAL A 24 21.38 8.30 5.77
N CYS A 25 20.47 7.51 6.36
CA CYS A 25 19.03 7.75 6.21
C CYS A 25 18.63 9.11 6.79
N TYR A 26 19.14 9.49 7.95
CA TYR A 26 18.93 10.83 8.52
C TYR A 26 19.38 11.94 7.57
N LEU A 27 20.64 11.84 7.06
CA LEU A 27 21.18 12.84 6.14
C LEU A 27 20.35 12.95 4.85
N LEU A 28 19.90 11.83 4.31
CA LEU A 28 19.10 11.81 3.09
C LEU A 28 17.68 12.35 3.29
N ILE A 29 17.02 11.98 4.38
CA ILE A 29 15.61 12.30 4.61
C ILE A 29 15.46 13.67 5.29
N ALA A 30 16.16 13.92 6.40
CA ALA A 30 15.98 15.12 7.18
C ALA A 30 16.77 16.34 6.65
N TRP A 31 17.98 16.11 6.11
CA TRP A 31 18.87 17.20 5.71
C TRP A 31 18.83 17.54 4.23
N LEU A 32 18.77 16.51 3.33
CA LEU A 32 18.76 16.72 1.88
C LEU A 32 17.37 16.88 1.28
N SER A 33 16.32 16.44 1.95
CA SER A 33 14.94 16.51 1.42
C SER A 33 14.49 17.94 1.10
N GLY A 34 14.87 18.90 1.94
CA GLY A 34 14.56 20.32 1.71
C GLY A 34 15.26 20.93 0.49
N LYS A 35 16.31 20.29 -0.03
CA LYS A 35 17.11 20.81 -1.17
C LYS A 35 16.82 20.06 -2.47
N ASN A 36 16.68 18.74 -2.43
CA ASN A 36 16.41 17.92 -3.60
C ASN A 36 15.80 16.56 -3.23
N HIS A 37 14.50 16.43 -3.40
CA HIS A 37 13.71 15.22 -3.09
C HIS A 37 14.17 13.96 -3.87
N SER A 38 14.83 14.14 -5.01
CA SER A 38 15.27 13.03 -5.85
C SER A 38 16.27 12.08 -5.16
N TRP A 39 17.11 12.59 -4.26
CA TRP A 39 18.11 11.76 -3.56
C TRP A 39 17.51 10.73 -2.61
N ILE A 40 16.32 10.98 -2.07
CA ILE A 40 15.61 10.05 -1.18
C ILE A 40 15.29 8.75 -1.93
N VAL A 41 14.78 8.88 -3.16
CA VAL A 41 14.34 7.73 -3.99
C VAL A 41 15.52 6.80 -4.32
N TYR A 42 16.72 7.32 -4.50
CA TYR A 42 17.92 6.53 -4.78
C TYR A 42 18.61 6.05 -3.50
N GLY A 43 18.87 6.99 -2.60
CA GLY A 43 19.78 6.78 -1.48
C GLY A 43 19.19 5.89 -0.38
N VAL A 44 17.92 6.09 -0.01
CA VAL A 44 17.31 5.33 1.09
C VAL A 44 17.16 3.85 0.73
N PRO A 45 16.55 3.46 -0.42
CA PRO A 45 16.45 2.06 -0.78
C PRO A 45 17.82 1.37 -0.94
N ALA A 46 18.78 2.04 -1.56
CA ALA A 46 20.13 1.49 -1.75
C ALA A 46 20.87 1.28 -0.42
N THR A 47 20.77 2.23 0.51
CA THR A 47 21.37 2.13 1.85
C THR A 47 20.75 0.99 2.65
N VAL A 48 19.42 0.90 2.66
CA VAL A 48 18.69 -0.14 3.40
C VAL A 48 18.95 -1.51 2.79
N ALA A 49 18.94 -1.66 1.46
CA ALA A 49 19.22 -2.94 0.80
C ALA A 49 20.66 -3.41 1.06
N PHE A 50 21.64 -2.50 0.93
CA PHE A 50 23.05 -2.80 1.19
C PHE A 50 23.28 -3.25 2.62
N SER A 51 22.84 -2.46 3.60
CA SER A 51 23.04 -2.75 5.02
C SER A 51 22.28 -4.00 5.47
N SER A 52 21.06 -4.23 4.95
CA SER A 52 20.28 -5.45 5.25
C SER A 52 21.02 -6.69 4.75
N VAL A 53 21.45 -6.72 3.48
CA VAL A 53 22.20 -7.87 2.95
C VAL A 53 23.49 -8.10 3.73
N LEU A 54 24.19 -7.03 4.11
CA LEU A 54 25.41 -7.14 4.93
C LEU A 54 25.09 -7.73 6.31
N LEU A 55 24.14 -7.17 7.05
CA LEU A 55 23.81 -7.61 8.42
C LEU A 55 23.34 -9.06 8.44
N PHE A 56 22.56 -9.50 7.46
CA PHE A 56 22.02 -10.86 7.38
C PHE A 56 23.05 -11.90 6.91
N SER A 57 24.06 -11.49 6.12
CA SER A 57 24.95 -12.42 5.41
C SER A 57 26.41 -12.40 5.91
N VAL A 58 26.85 -11.34 6.59
CA VAL A 58 28.26 -11.22 7.00
C VAL A 58 28.67 -12.33 7.98
N ILE A 59 29.75 -13.04 7.64
CA ILE A 59 30.45 -13.97 8.54
C ILE A 59 31.81 -13.36 8.89
N SER A 60 32.48 -12.78 7.90
CA SER A 60 33.72 -12.04 8.04
C SER A 60 33.79 -10.96 6.98
N PHE A 61 34.19 -9.75 7.36
CA PHE A 61 34.41 -8.63 6.43
C PHE A 61 35.56 -8.85 5.43
N LYS A 62 36.39 -9.88 5.64
CA LYS A 62 37.51 -10.24 4.73
C LYS A 62 37.05 -11.01 3.49
N GLN A 63 35.79 -11.46 3.44
CA GLN A 63 35.29 -12.25 2.30
C GLN A 63 35.03 -11.38 1.07
N LYS A 64 35.88 -11.51 0.02
CA LYS A 64 35.71 -10.77 -1.25
C LYS A 64 34.36 -11.02 -1.94
N ARG A 65 33.83 -12.25 -1.86
CA ARG A 65 32.51 -12.61 -2.43
C ARG A 65 31.36 -11.82 -1.80
N LEU A 66 31.43 -11.52 -0.51
CA LEU A 66 30.43 -10.70 0.17
C LEU A 66 30.35 -9.31 -0.46
N TRP A 67 31.51 -8.66 -0.64
CA TRP A 67 31.58 -7.33 -1.26
C TRP A 67 31.10 -7.33 -2.71
N GLY A 68 31.35 -8.39 -3.46
CA GLY A 68 30.81 -8.55 -4.83
C GLY A 68 29.26 -8.60 -4.84
N TRP A 69 28.65 -9.36 -3.92
CA TRP A 69 27.19 -9.38 -3.78
C TRP A 69 26.62 -8.04 -3.30
N LEU A 70 27.27 -7.37 -2.36
CA LEU A 70 26.85 -6.06 -1.87
C LEU A 70 26.90 -5.01 -2.99
N ALA A 71 27.95 -5.01 -3.80
CA ALA A 71 28.06 -4.12 -4.97
C ALA A 71 26.95 -4.41 -6.00
N LEU A 72 26.68 -5.70 -6.29
CA LEU A 72 25.60 -6.09 -7.21
C LEU A 72 24.23 -5.62 -6.71
N VAL A 73 23.90 -5.88 -5.44
CA VAL A 73 22.62 -5.45 -4.84
C VAL A 73 22.50 -3.93 -4.84
N PHE A 74 23.56 -3.22 -4.49
CA PHE A 74 23.60 -1.76 -4.48
C PHE A 74 23.31 -1.18 -5.87
N ILE A 75 24.06 -1.65 -6.90
CA ILE A 75 23.89 -1.20 -8.29
C ILE A 75 22.48 -1.56 -8.82
N ALA A 76 22.00 -2.79 -8.56
CA ALA A 76 20.67 -3.20 -8.98
C ALA A 76 19.57 -2.34 -8.34
N THR A 77 19.70 -2.04 -7.04
CA THR A 77 18.74 -1.18 -6.34
C THR A 77 18.77 0.25 -6.87
N LEU A 78 19.94 0.81 -7.15
CA LEU A 78 20.06 2.13 -7.80
C LEU A 78 19.40 2.15 -9.18
N GLY A 79 19.60 1.11 -9.99
CA GLY A 79 18.96 0.98 -11.30
C GLY A 79 17.43 0.93 -11.22
N MET A 80 16.89 0.10 -10.30
CA MET A 80 15.44 0.02 -10.06
C MET A 80 14.88 1.32 -9.48
N SER A 81 15.60 1.99 -8.58
CA SER A 81 15.23 3.30 -8.05
C SER A 81 15.20 4.37 -9.15
N GLY A 82 16.18 4.34 -10.06
CA GLY A 82 16.21 5.21 -11.23
C GLY A 82 15.02 5.01 -12.15
N TRP A 83 14.63 3.74 -12.36
CA TRP A 83 13.43 3.40 -13.10
C TRP A 83 12.17 3.92 -12.41
N LEU A 84 12.02 3.70 -11.11
CA LEU A 84 10.90 4.22 -10.32
C LEU A 84 10.81 5.75 -10.44
N LYS A 85 11.92 6.46 -10.24
CA LYS A 85 11.95 7.93 -10.35
C LYS A 85 11.52 8.41 -11.73
N TRP A 86 12.00 7.76 -12.79
CA TRP A 86 11.62 8.09 -14.15
C TRP A 86 10.13 7.82 -14.41
N GLN A 87 9.61 6.71 -13.90
CA GLN A 87 8.23 6.29 -14.09
C GLN A 87 7.23 7.20 -13.35
N THR A 88 7.60 7.63 -12.12
CA THR A 88 6.75 8.49 -11.27
C THR A 88 6.89 9.98 -11.58
N ASP A 89 7.71 10.35 -12.56
CA ASP A 89 7.89 11.75 -12.95
C ASP A 89 6.55 12.35 -13.43
N GLY A 90 6.20 13.52 -12.87
CA GLY A 90 4.92 14.19 -13.13
C GLY A 90 3.73 13.66 -12.32
N MET A 91 3.93 12.72 -11.40
CA MET A 91 2.90 12.34 -10.42
C MET A 91 2.72 13.41 -9.33
N ASN A 92 1.51 13.45 -8.78
CA ASN A 92 1.25 14.17 -7.55
C ASN A 92 2.18 13.64 -6.42
N PRO A 93 2.80 14.50 -5.57
CA PRO A 93 3.75 14.09 -4.53
C PRO A 93 3.25 12.97 -3.63
N TRP A 94 2.00 13.03 -3.17
CA TRP A 94 1.39 11.99 -2.34
C TRP A 94 1.34 10.61 -3.01
N ARG A 95 1.09 10.57 -4.32
CA ARG A 95 1.06 9.32 -5.10
C ARG A 95 2.45 8.78 -5.37
N ALA A 96 3.41 9.67 -5.60
CA ALA A 96 4.82 9.30 -5.74
C ALA A 96 5.37 8.69 -4.44
N GLU A 97 4.95 9.19 -3.28
CA GLU A 97 5.29 8.64 -1.97
C GLU A 97 4.71 7.22 -1.78
N LYS A 98 3.44 7.00 -2.15
CA LYS A 98 2.85 5.66 -2.15
C LYS A 98 3.62 4.69 -3.07
N ALA A 99 4.00 5.11 -4.26
CA ALA A 99 4.79 4.29 -5.18
C ALA A 99 6.17 3.93 -4.59
N LEU A 100 6.79 4.83 -3.84
CA LEU A 100 8.04 4.57 -3.10
C LEU A 100 7.82 3.54 -1.98
N TRP A 101 6.72 3.61 -1.27
CA TRP A 101 6.35 2.62 -0.25
C TRP A 101 6.14 1.22 -0.85
N ASP A 102 5.37 1.12 -1.93
CA ASP A 102 5.14 -0.14 -2.65
C ASP A 102 6.46 -0.73 -3.17
N PHE A 103 7.36 0.11 -3.69
CA PHE A 103 8.70 -0.28 -4.10
C PHE A 103 9.53 -0.83 -2.93
N GLY A 104 9.43 -0.20 -1.76
CA GLY A 104 10.07 -0.70 -0.52
C GLY A 104 9.60 -2.12 -0.15
N CYS A 105 8.30 -2.39 -0.28
CA CYS A 105 7.74 -3.72 -0.06
C CYS A 105 8.26 -4.76 -1.08
N TYR A 106 8.39 -4.39 -2.35
CA TYR A 106 9.00 -5.27 -3.36
C TYR A 106 10.47 -5.54 -3.07
N LEU A 107 11.24 -4.53 -2.67
CA LEU A 107 12.65 -4.71 -2.29
C LEU A 107 12.80 -5.62 -1.07
N LEU A 108 11.93 -5.51 -0.07
CA LEU A 108 11.93 -6.40 1.09
C LEU A 108 11.68 -7.85 0.66
N LEU A 109 10.68 -8.09 -0.18
CA LEU A 109 10.38 -9.43 -0.69
C LEU A 109 11.53 -9.98 -1.55
N MET A 110 12.10 -9.15 -2.44
CA MET A 110 13.29 -9.53 -3.22
C MET A 110 14.48 -9.88 -2.31
N ALA A 111 14.73 -9.08 -1.27
CA ALA A 111 15.80 -9.34 -0.32
C ALA A 111 15.58 -10.69 0.40
N MET A 112 14.37 -10.95 0.89
CA MET A 112 14.03 -12.21 1.57
C MET A 112 14.23 -13.43 0.68
N LEU A 113 13.91 -13.34 -0.61
CA LEU A 113 14.09 -14.41 -1.59
C LEU A 113 15.55 -14.55 -2.05
N LEU A 114 16.30 -13.44 -2.12
CA LEU A 114 17.69 -13.42 -2.59
C LEU A 114 18.70 -13.82 -1.50
N LEU A 115 18.45 -13.42 -0.25
CA LEU A 115 19.35 -13.67 0.89
C LEU A 115 19.75 -15.15 1.04
N PRO A 116 18.86 -16.16 0.96
CA PRO A 116 19.26 -17.56 1.04
C PRO A 116 20.26 -17.98 -0.05
N TRP A 117 20.14 -17.42 -1.25
CA TRP A 117 21.06 -17.69 -2.36
C TRP A 117 22.42 -17.03 -2.13
N ILE A 118 22.45 -15.79 -1.64
CA ILE A 118 23.70 -15.10 -1.25
C ILE A 118 24.38 -15.89 -0.12
N GLN A 119 23.66 -16.23 0.94
CA GLN A 119 24.17 -16.96 2.09
C GLN A 119 24.74 -18.33 1.71
N GLN A 120 24.08 -19.02 0.77
CA GLN A 120 24.58 -20.27 0.24
C GLN A 120 25.88 -20.09 -0.55
N SER A 121 25.99 -19.03 -1.37
CA SER A 121 27.18 -18.76 -2.17
C SER A 121 28.42 -18.36 -1.34
N LEU A 122 28.19 -17.81 -0.15
CA LEU A 122 29.25 -17.39 0.78
C LEU A 122 29.82 -18.57 1.60
N ARG A 123 29.07 -19.68 1.71
CA ARG A 123 29.52 -20.91 2.38
C ARG A 123 30.09 -21.85 1.35
N ILE A 124 31.38 -22.12 1.43
CA ILE A 124 32.08 -23.10 0.59
C ILE A 124 31.68 -24.50 1.09
N ARG A 125 30.62 -25.08 0.53
CA ARG A 125 30.21 -26.43 0.85
C ARG A 125 29.61 -27.10 -0.40
N ASN A 126 30.27 -28.13 -0.89
CA ASN A 126 29.73 -29.08 -1.87
C ASN A 126 28.71 -30.00 -1.18
N ASP A 127 27.53 -29.48 -0.83
CA ASP A 127 26.51 -30.29 -0.20
C ASP A 127 25.36 -30.57 -1.15
N SER A 128 24.98 -31.84 -1.24
CA SER A 128 23.94 -32.38 -2.10
C SER A 128 22.52 -31.93 -1.77
N SER A 129 22.33 -31.13 -0.70
CA SER A 129 21.01 -30.72 -0.20
C SER A 129 20.74 -29.22 -0.28
N ARG A 130 20.79 -28.66 -1.50
CA ARG A 130 20.51 -27.21 -1.74
C ARG A 130 19.20 -26.76 -1.12
N TYR A 131 18.13 -27.55 -1.26
CA TYR A 131 16.81 -27.19 -0.75
C TYR A 131 16.78 -27.13 0.79
N ARG A 132 17.45 -28.07 1.47
CA ARG A 132 17.52 -28.08 2.95
C ARG A 132 18.14 -26.78 3.49
N TYR A 133 19.25 -26.38 2.88
CA TYR A 133 19.92 -25.13 3.26
C TYR A 133 19.05 -23.91 2.96
N PHE A 134 18.43 -23.86 1.77
CA PHE A 134 17.52 -22.78 1.38
C PHE A 134 16.36 -22.66 2.36
N TYR A 135 15.68 -23.76 2.66
CA TYR A 135 14.55 -23.81 3.61
C TYR A 135 14.94 -23.29 4.99
N GLN A 136 16.06 -23.75 5.55
CA GLN A 136 16.56 -23.29 6.83
C GLN A 136 16.93 -21.80 6.81
N SER A 137 17.56 -21.33 5.74
CA SER A 137 17.93 -19.91 5.59
C SER A 137 16.71 -19.00 5.48
N VAL A 138 15.68 -19.40 4.74
CA VAL A 138 14.42 -18.63 4.65
C VAL A 138 13.81 -18.50 6.04
N TRP A 139 13.66 -19.60 6.77
CA TRP A 139 13.13 -19.56 8.13
C TRP A 139 13.96 -18.67 9.05
N HIS A 140 15.26 -18.82 9.02
CA HIS A 140 16.17 -18.03 9.84
C HIS A 140 16.04 -16.53 9.55
N ASN A 141 16.01 -16.15 8.26
CA ASN A 141 15.88 -14.76 7.85
C ASN A 141 14.52 -14.15 8.23
N VAL A 142 13.41 -14.89 8.06
CA VAL A 142 12.07 -14.43 8.44
C VAL A 142 11.97 -14.24 9.96
N LEU A 143 12.54 -15.15 10.74
CA LEU A 143 12.54 -15.05 12.20
C LEU A 143 13.46 -13.94 12.72
N ILE A 144 14.59 -13.66 12.05
CA ILE A 144 15.41 -12.47 12.34
C ILE A 144 14.58 -11.19 12.12
N LEU A 145 13.82 -11.09 11.02
CA LEU A 145 12.92 -9.96 10.81
C LEU A 145 11.90 -9.79 11.93
N LEU A 146 11.30 -10.88 12.38
CA LEU A 146 10.37 -10.85 13.52
C LEU A 146 11.05 -10.30 14.78
N VAL A 147 12.28 -10.77 15.07
CA VAL A 147 13.06 -10.27 16.22
C VAL A 147 13.40 -8.80 16.08
N ILE A 148 13.76 -8.33 14.87
CA ILE A 148 13.99 -6.91 14.57
C ILE A 148 12.72 -6.09 14.87
N PHE A 149 11.58 -6.54 14.39
CA PHE A 149 10.31 -5.85 14.57
C PHE A 149 9.93 -5.76 16.06
N LEU A 150 10.05 -6.89 16.79
CA LEU A 150 9.78 -6.92 18.23
C LEU A 150 10.76 -6.06 19.03
N ALA A 151 12.06 -6.12 18.73
CA ALA A 151 13.07 -5.32 19.42
C ALA A 151 12.83 -3.82 19.22
N ASN A 152 12.57 -3.39 17.99
CA ASN A 152 12.24 -1.99 17.74
C ASN A 152 10.92 -1.59 18.42
N GLY A 153 9.85 -2.39 18.30
CA GLY A 153 8.57 -2.12 18.94
C GLY A 153 8.68 -1.96 20.46
N LEU A 154 9.41 -2.87 21.12
CA LEU A 154 9.65 -2.80 22.56
C LEU A 154 10.52 -1.58 22.94
N THR A 155 11.55 -1.27 22.16
CA THR A 155 12.39 -0.09 22.41
C THR A 155 11.55 1.19 22.33
N TRP A 156 10.75 1.35 21.29
CA TRP A 156 9.86 2.52 21.14
C TRP A 156 8.80 2.59 22.23
N LEU A 157 8.25 1.44 22.66
CA LEU A 157 7.32 1.38 23.80
C LEU A 157 7.99 1.90 25.09
N VAL A 158 9.21 1.45 25.39
CA VAL A 158 9.96 1.90 26.56
C VAL A 158 10.27 3.39 26.51
N LEU A 159 10.71 3.90 25.33
CA LEU A 159 10.98 5.31 25.14
C LEU A 159 9.70 6.16 25.28
N LEU A 160 8.56 5.66 24.82
CA LEU A 160 7.26 6.31 24.98
C LEU A 160 6.87 6.37 26.47
N LEU A 161 6.95 5.26 27.18
CA LEU A 161 6.67 5.22 28.63
C LEU A 161 7.60 6.17 29.40
N TRP A 162 8.87 6.20 29.02
CA TRP A 162 9.84 7.14 29.63
C TRP A 162 9.41 8.59 29.36
N SER A 163 9.16 8.95 28.10
CA SER A 163 8.74 10.29 27.70
C SER A 163 7.50 10.76 28.45
N GLU A 164 6.43 9.95 28.45
CA GLU A 164 5.17 10.31 29.10
C GLU A 164 5.32 10.40 30.64
N SER A 165 6.13 9.52 31.26
CA SER A 165 6.40 9.59 32.70
C SER A 165 7.07 10.91 33.10
N PHE A 166 8.03 11.39 32.32
CA PHE A 166 8.71 12.67 32.60
C PHE A 166 7.84 13.90 32.24
N LYS A 167 6.97 13.78 31.25
CA LYS A 167 6.01 14.81 30.89
C LYS A 167 5.00 15.08 32.02
N LEU A 168 4.60 14.05 32.78
CA LEU A 168 3.76 14.21 33.98
C LEU A 168 4.41 15.07 35.06
N VAL A 169 5.75 15.12 35.12
CA VAL A 169 6.54 15.94 36.06
C VAL A 169 6.93 17.29 35.44
N GLY A 170 6.39 17.60 34.23
CA GLY A 170 6.66 18.87 33.55
C GLY A 170 7.94 18.91 32.71
N ILE A 171 8.64 17.77 32.54
CA ILE A 171 9.88 17.66 31.74
C ILE A 171 9.55 17.17 30.33
N THR A 172 9.52 18.06 29.35
CA THR A 172 9.21 17.75 27.94
C THR A 172 10.44 17.38 27.11
N PHE A 173 11.64 17.51 27.65
CA PHE A 173 12.92 17.23 26.98
C PHE A 173 12.96 15.85 26.32
N PHE A 174 12.53 14.79 27.04
CA PHE A 174 12.57 13.43 26.52
C PHE A 174 11.58 13.21 25.37
N ASN A 175 10.43 13.88 25.40
CA ASN A 175 9.48 13.82 24.29
C ASN A 175 10.08 14.43 23.02
N THR A 176 10.68 15.60 23.15
CA THR A 176 11.35 16.27 22.03
C THR A 176 12.54 15.44 21.51
N LEU A 177 13.37 14.90 22.40
CA LEU A 177 14.54 14.11 22.01
C LEU A 177 14.14 12.83 21.28
N PHE A 178 13.17 12.07 21.82
CA PHE A 178 12.83 10.73 21.30
C PHE A 178 11.93 10.77 20.06
N PHE A 179 11.00 11.74 19.97
CA PHE A 179 9.96 11.74 18.96
C PHE A 179 9.97 12.94 17.99
N ALA A 180 10.66 14.01 18.33
CA ALA A 180 10.77 15.19 17.49
C ALA A 180 12.19 15.44 16.94
N THR A 181 13.18 14.63 17.36
CA THR A 181 14.58 14.81 16.93
C THR A 181 14.96 13.72 15.93
N ASP A 182 14.98 14.04 14.65
CA ASP A 182 15.18 13.10 13.56
C ASP A 182 16.45 12.26 13.66
N TRP A 183 17.62 12.86 13.98
CA TRP A 183 18.86 12.10 14.08
C TRP A 183 18.78 11.00 15.15
N PHE A 184 18.10 11.26 16.28
CA PHE A 184 17.93 10.28 17.34
C PHE A 184 17.09 9.09 16.87
N ILE A 185 15.99 9.38 16.16
CA ILE A 185 15.07 8.37 15.61
C ILE A 185 15.83 7.42 14.68
N TYR A 186 16.51 7.96 13.68
CA TYR A 186 17.20 7.15 12.67
C TYR A 186 18.39 6.36 13.25
N LEU A 187 19.19 6.95 14.13
CA LEU A 187 20.30 6.25 14.78
C LEU A 187 19.81 5.13 15.69
N THR A 188 18.76 5.37 16.47
CA THR A 188 18.15 4.36 17.35
C THR A 188 17.60 3.19 16.52
N LEU A 189 16.85 3.44 15.45
CA LEU A 189 16.37 2.38 14.55
C LEU A 189 17.50 1.55 13.97
N GLY A 190 18.58 2.18 13.51
CA GLY A 190 19.74 1.49 12.96
C GLY A 190 20.48 0.67 14.00
N LEU A 191 20.72 1.22 15.19
CA LEU A 191 21.39 0.54 16.31
C LEU A 191 20.59 -0.67 16.78
N VAL A 192 19.29 -0.48 17.09
CA VAL A 192 18.42 -1.55 17.60
C VAL A 192 18.28 -2.66 16.55
N THR A 193 18.17 -2.32 15.28
CA THR A 193 18.14 -3.31 14.19
C THR A 193 19.41 -4.15 14.15
N ALA A 194 20.60 -3.53 14.24
CA ALA A 194 21.86 -4.26 14.25
C ALA A 194 22.00 -5.18 15.48
N LEU A 195 21.62 -4.69 16.67
CA LEU A 195 21.64 -5.48 17.89
C LEU A 195 20.66 -6.65 17.84
N ALA A 196 19.44 -6.44 17.30
CA ALA A 196 18.45 -7.48 17.12
C ALA A 196 18.95 -8.59 16.16
N VAL A 197 19.61 -8.22 15.06
CA VAL A 197 20.22 -9.19 14.13
C VAL A 197 21.33 -9.98 14.82
N ILE A 198 22.21 -9.32 15.57
CA ILE A 198 23.29 -9.98 16.31
C ILE A 198 22.70 -10.97 17.32
N LEU A 199 21.71 -10.55 18.11
CA LEU A 199 21.02 -11.39 19.08
C LEU A 199 20.41 -12.62 18.41
N ALA A 200 19.64 -12.43 17.36
CA ALA A 200 18.96 -13.51 16.63
C ALA A 200 19.96 -14.49 16.00
N ARG A 201 21.08 -14.00 15.45
CA ARG A 201 22.13 -14.85 14.85
C ARG A 201 22.96 -15.62 15.86
N THR A 202 23.08 -15.14 17.10
CA THR A 202 23.82 -15.81 18.17
C THR A 202 22.95 -16.79 18.96
N GLN A 203 21.63 -16.61 18.97
CA GLN A 203 20.67 -17.42 19.75
C GLN A 203 19.87 -18.38 18.86
N SER A 204 20.55 -19.32 18.20
CA SER A 204 19.90 -20.26 17.26
C SER A 204 18.80 -21.11 17.93
N ARG A 205 18.94 -21.46 19.22
CA ARG A 205 17.91 -22.23 19.95
C ARG A 205 16.55 -21.54 20.03
N LEU A 206 16.55 -20.21 20.20
CA LEU A 206 15.33 -19.41 20.21
C LEU A 206 14.61 -19.52 18.85
N ILE A 207 15.36 -19.34 17.77
CA ILE A 207 14.84 -19.42 16.40
C ILE A 207 14.28 -20.81 16.11
N ASP A 208 14.99 -21.88 16.47
CA ASP A 208 14.52 -23.25 16.28
C ASP A 208 13.22 -23.54 17.05
N SER A 209 13.06 -22.97 18.26
CA SER A 209 11.85 -23.13 19.06
C SER A 209 10.65 -22.41 18.43
N ILE A 210 10.84 -21.18 17.97
CA ILE A 210 9.81 -20.41 17.28
C ILE A 210 9.44 -21.09 15.95
N GLN A 211 10.40 -21.59 15.19
CA GLN A 211 10.15 -22.36 13.97
C GLN A 211 9.27 -23.58 14.23
N LYS A 212 9.57 -24.35 15.30
CA LYS A 212 8.75 -25.51 15.69
C LYS A 212 7.32 -25.11 16.02
N LEU A 213 7.12 -23.97 16.72
CA LEU A 213 5.79 -23.45 17.04
C LEU A 213 5.01 -23.12 15.76
N PHE A 214 5.59 -22.37 14.84
CA PHE A 214 4.94 -22.04 13.57
C PHE A 214 4.64 -23.29 12.72
N THR A 215 5.56 -24.26 12.70
CA THR A 215 5.35 -25.53 12.01
C THR A 215 4.19 -26.33 12.63
N LEU A 216 4.07 -26.31 13.97
CA LEU A 216 2.97 -26.96 14.68
C LEU A 216 1.62 -26.31 14.32
N ILE A 217 1.56 -24.99 14.37
CA ILE A 217 0.36 -24.23 13.96
C ILE A 217 -0.01 -24.55 12.51
N ALA A 218 0.94 -24.48 11.59
CA ALA A 218 0.72 -24.81 10.17
C ALA A 218 0.25 -26.26 9.97
N THR A 219 0.77 -27.20 10.79
CA THR A 219 0.36 -28.61 10.78
C THR A 219 -1.12 -28.77 11.18
N GLY A 220 -1.61 -28.00 12.13
CA GLY A 220 -3.03 -27.99 12.53
C GLY A 220 -3.92 -27.27 11.52
N LEU A 221 -3.47 -26.16 10.93
CA LEU A 221 -4.25 -25.36 9.99
C LEU A 221 -4.39 -25.99 8.61
N LEU A 222 -3.37 -26.71 8.13
CA LEU A 222 -3.37 -27.24 6.76
C LEU A 222 -4.55 -28.20 6.47
N PRO A 223 -4.93 -29.15 7.35
CA PRO A 223 -6.14 -29.96 7.14
C PRO A 223 -7.42 -29.13 7.05
N LEU A 224 -7.56 -28.09 7.89
CA LEU A 224 -8.72 -27.20 7.90
C LEU A 224 -8.82 -26.42 6.58
N VAL A 225 -7.70 -25.83 6.14
CA VAL A 225 -7.65 -25.13 4.84
C VAL A 225 -7.92 -26.10 3.68
N SER A 226 -7.40 -27.31 3.74
CA SER A 226 -7.66 -28.34 2.74
C SER A 226 -9.15 -28.72 2.67
N LEU A 227 -9.80 -28.88 3.81
CA LEU A 227 -11.24 -29.14 3.89
C LEU A 227 -12.04 -27.96 3.32
N LEU A 228 -11.73 -26.73 3.77
CA LEU A 228 -12.39 -25.52 3.30
C LEU A 228 -12.28 -25.39 1.77
N THR A 229 -11.08 -25.60 1.22
CA THR A 229 -10.83 -25.47 -0.22
C THR A 229 -11.59 -26.50 -1.04
N LEU A 230 -11.64 -27.76 -0.58
CA LEU A 230 -12.41 -28.82 -1.23
C LEU A 230 -13.91 -28.57 -1.15
N MET A 231 -14.43 -28.17 0.00
CA MET A 231 -15.85 -27.81 0.14
C MET A 231 -16.20 -26.65 -0.79
N PHE A 232 -15.35 -25.61 -0.83
CA PHE A 232 -15.58 -24.45 -1.67
C PHE A 232 -15.60 -24.82 -3.17
N ILE A 233 -14.65 -25.62 -3.66
CA ILE A 233 -14.61 -25.99 -5.08
C ILE A 233 -15.79 -26.91 -5.47
N ILE A 234 -16.28 -27.75 -4.56
CA ILE A 234 -17.46 -28.60 -4.79
C ILE A 234 -18.74 -27.75 -4.90
N THR A 235 -18.86 -26.67 -4.12
CA THR A 235 -20.03 -25.80 -4.15
C THR A 235 -20.04 -24.84 -5.36
N LEU A 236 -18.89 -24.55 -5.93
CA LEU A 236 -18.72 -23.57 -7.02
C LEU A 236 -19.59 -23.84 -8.26
N PRO A 237 -19.74 -25.08 -8.78
CA PRO A 237 -20.61 -25.38 -9.91
C PRO A 237 -22.09 -25.10 -9.65
N PHE A 238 -22.54 -25.20 -8.39
CA PHE A 238 -23.93 -25.00 -8.00
C PHE A 238 -24.28 -23.52 -7.74
N THR A 239 -23.36 -22.75 -7.18
CA THR A 239 -23.55 -21.35 -6.83
C THR A 239 -23.13 -20.37 -7.92
N GLY A 240 -22.21 -20.80 -8.80
CA GLY A 240 -21.63 -19.96 -9.83
C GLY A 240 -20.67 -18.89 -9.28
N LEU A 241 -19.85 -18.34 -10.16
CA LEU A 241 -18.89 -17.25 -9.81
C LEU A 241 -19.60 -15.91 -9.56
N SER A 242 -20.80 -15.71 -10.09
CA SER A 242 -21.56 -14.46 -9.98
C SER A 242 -22.02 -14.15 -8.56
N ALA A 243 -22.37 -15.17 -7.77
CA ALA A 243 -22.76 -15.00 -6.37
C ALA A 243 -21.60 -14.46 -5.51
N ILE A 244 -20.38 -14.92 -5.77
CA ILE A 244 -19.18 -14.49 -5.06
C ILE A 244 -18.76 -13.08 -5.51
N SER A 245 -18.84 -12.78 -6.80
CA SER A 245 -18.37 -11.52 -7.39
C SER A 245 -19.19 -10.28 -6.98
N ARG A 246 -20.35 -10.46 -6.33
CA ARG A 246 -21.17 -9.36 -5.77
C ARG A 246 -20.55 -8.72 -4.54
N HIS A 247 -19.77 -9.49 -3.76
CA HIS A 247 -19.24 -9.04 -2.48
C HIS A 247 -17.71 -8.93 -2.46
N ILE A 248 -17.01 -9.85 -3.15
CA ILE A 248 -15.55 -9.95 -3.14
C ILE A 248 -15.06 -10.36 -4.54
N SER A 249 -13.81 -10.04 -4.87
CA SER A 249 -13.18 -10.56 -6.08
C SER A 249 -13.07 -12.09 -6.02
N ALA A 250 -13.85 -12.80 -6.86
CA ALA A 250 -13.82 -14.27 -6.92
C ALA A 250 -12.42 -14.79 -7.26
N ALA A 251 -11.71 -14.13 -8.18
CA ALA A 251 -10.32 -14.47 -8.49
C ALA A 251 -9.41 -14.29 -7.27
N GLY A 252 -9.54 -13.17 -6.55
CA GLY A 252 -8.74 -12.89 -5.35
C GLY A 252 -8.95 -13.94 -4.26
N LEU A 253 -10.18 -14.34 -3.98
CA LEU A 253 -10.50 -15.37 -2.99
C LEU A 253 -9.86 -16.73 -3.36
N LEU A 254 -10.04 -17.17 -4.62
CA LEU A 254 -9.47 -18.43 -5.09
C LEU A 254 -7.94 -18.44 -5.05
N LEU A 255 -7.30 -17.33 -5.42
CA LEU A 255 -5.84 -17.19 -5.34
C LEU A 255 -5.34 -17.20 -3.89
N THR A 256 -6.08 -16.55 -2.96
CA THR A 256 -5.73 -16.56 -1.54
C THR A 256 -5.82 -17.97 -0.95
N LEU A 257 -6.87 -18.72 -1.27
CA LEU A 257 -7.00 -20.12 -0.84
C LEU A 257 -5.87 -20.99 -1.43
N ALA A 258 -5.55 -20.82 -2.72
CA ALA A 258 -4.43 -21.52 -3.36
C ALA A 258 -3.10 -21.20 -2.67
N PHE A 259 -2.82 -19.91 -2.47
CA PHE A 259 -1.60 -19.47 -1.81
C PHE A 259 -1.48 -20.04 -0.39
N LEU A 260 -2.57 -19.93 0.40
CA LEU A 260 -2.58 -20.42 1.77
C LEU A 260 -2.36 -21.94 1.83
N GLN A 261 -2.98 -22.70 0.93
CA GLN A 261 -2.79 -24.14 0.83
C GLN A 261 -1.32 -24.51 0.52
N LEU A 262 -0.73 -23.84 -0.47
CA LEU A 262 0.63 -24.14 -0.94
C LEU A 262 1.69 -23.67 0.05
N ILE A 263 1.52 -22.49 0.66
CA ILE A 263 2.49 -21.96 1.64
C ILE A 263 2.48 -22.76 2.95
N LEU A 264 1.29 -23.15 3.44
CA LEU A 264 1.21 -24.01 4.62
C LEU A 264 1.87 -25.37 4.35
N MET A 265 1.66 -25.94 3.18
CA MET A 265 2.33 -27.18 2.79
C MET A 265 3.85 -26.99 2.71
N ALA A 266 4.34 -25.87 2.17
CA ALA A 266 5.78 -25.57 2.13
C ALA A 266 6.38 -25.39 3.52
N ILE A 267 5.64 -24.81 4.48
CA ILE A 267 6.02 -24.62 5.88
C ILE A 267 6.13 -25.98 6.60
N VAL A 268 5.11 -26.82 6.48
CA VAL A 268 5.06 -28.12 7.19
C VAL A 268 6.09 -29.10 6.65
N ARG A 269 6.46 -28.92 5.38
CA ARG A 269 7.39 -29.80 4.72
C ARG A 269 8.83 -29.56 5.18
N ASP A 270 9.23 -30.22 6.26
CA ASP A 270 10.60 -30.24 6.73
C ASP A 270 11.46 -31.17 5.85
N PRO A 271 12.53 -30.65 5.20
CA PRO A 271 13.42 -31.47 4.37
C PRO A 271 14.17 -32.55 5.12
N GLN A 272 14.21 -32.49 6.45
CA GLN A 272 14.87 -33.49 7.31
C GLN A 272 13.97 -34.72 7.58
N LYS A 273 12.64 -34.56 7.38
CA LYS A 273 11.67 -35.62 7.66
C LYS A 273 11.33 -36.38 6.38
N ALA A 274 11.38 -37.69 6.47
CA ALA A 274 11.07 -38.58 5.35
C ALA A 274 9.56 -38.67 5.04
N SER A 275 8.70 -38.31 6.00
CA SER A 275 7.24 -38.43 5.89
C SER A 275 6.54 -37.22 6.45
N LEU A 276 5.30 -36.99 5.98
CA LEU A 276 4.40 -35.98 6.51
C LEU A 276 3.84 -36.41 7.88
N PRO A 277 3.49 -35.45 8.76
CA PRO A 277 3.05 -35.75 10.12
C PRO A 277 1.69 -36.46 10.21
N TRP A 278 0.89 -36.42 9.16
CA TRP A 278 -0.46 -37.01 9.15
C TRP A 278 -0.48 -38.42 8.60
N THR A 279 -1.43 -39.20 9.14
CA THR A 279 -1.72 -40.57 8.69
C THR A 279 -3.18 -40.69 8.25
N GLY A 280 -3.50 -41.76 7.52
CA GLY A 280 -4.88 -42.10 7.14
C GLY A 280 -5.66 -40.98 6.42
N PRO A 281 -6.89 -40.66 6.92
CA PRO A 281 -7.83 -39.77 6.24
C PRO A 281 -7.29 -38.35 6.02
N LEU A 282 -6.57 -37.78 7.01
CA LEU A 282 -6.03 -36.43 6.89
C LEU A 282 -4.97 -36.30 5.79
N ARG A 283 -4.14 -37.35 5.63
CA ARG A 283 -3.17 -37.38 4.54
C ARG A 283 -3.88 -37.44 3.18
N CYS A 284 -4.98 -38.23 3.09
CA CYS A 284 -5.79 -38.32 1.87
C CYS A 284 -6.42 -36.96 1.56
N LEU A 285 -7.05 -36.30 2.54
CA LEU A 285 -7.67 -34.98 2.41
C LEU A 285 -6.67 -33.94 1.85
N ILE A 286 -5.49 -33.82 2.47
CA ILE A 286 -4.46 -32.86 2.05
C ILE A 286 -3.94 -33.17 0.64
N LYS A 287 -3.70 -34.46 0.34
CA LYS A 287 -3.27 -34.87 -1.02
C LYS A 287 -4.32 -34.52 -2.07
N THR A 288 -5.61 -34.81 -1.80
CA THR A 288 -6.71 -34.46 -2.70
C THR A 288 -6.81 -32.96 -2.93
N ALA A 289 -6.69 -32.15 -1.87
CA ALA A 289 -6.70 -30.71 -1.98
C ALA A 289 -5.52 -30.19 -2.83
N LEU A 290 -4.33 -30.74 -2.67
CA LEU A 290 -3.17 -30.38 -3.49
C LEU A 290 -3.31 -30.83 -4.96
N LEU A 291 -3.97 -31.97 -5.22
CA LEU A 291 -4.26 -32.42 -6.59
C LEU A 291 -5.31 -31.53 -7.28
N VAL A 292 -6.25 -30.98 -6.53
CA VAL A 292 -7.29 -30.08 -7.04
C VAL A 292 -6.77 -28.62 -7.14
N ALA A 293 -5.66 -28.28 -6.48
CA ALA A 293 -5.11 -26.93 -6.46
C ALA A 293 -4.95 -26.27 -7.84
N PRO A 294 -4.41 -26.94 -8.89
CA PRO A 294 -4.33 -26.33 -10.22
C PRO A 294 -5.68 -25.95 -10.81
N LEU A 295 -6.74 -26.71 -10.48
CA LEU A 295 -8.08 -26.46 -11.03
C LEU A 295 -8.64 -25.10 -10.55
N TYR A 296 -8.59 -24.82 -9.24
CA TYR A 296 -9.12 -23.54 -8.77
C TYR A 296 -8.21 -22.34 -9.08
N VAL A 297 -6.90 -22.56 -9.27
CA VAL A 297 -6.01 -21.53 -9.84
C VAL A 297 -6.38 -21.25 -11.29
N PHE A 298 -6.74 -22.28 -12.06
CA PHE A 298 -7.22 -22.11 -13.43
C PHE A 298 -8.56 -21.38 -13.49
N VAL A 299 -9.50 -21.68 -12.59
CA VAL A 299 -10.77 -20.95 -12.47
C VAL A 299 -10.52 -19.47 -12.11
N ALA A 300 -9.56 -19.19 -11.21
CA ALA A 300 -9.16 -17.84 -10.89
C ALA A 300 -8.55 -17.11 -12.10
N ALA A 301 -7.73 -17.80 -12.90
CA ALA A 301 -7.18 -17.29 -14.16
C ALA A 301 -8.28 -16.92 -15.14
N TRP A 302 -9.27 -17.78 -15.29
CA TRP A 302 -10.43 -17.55 -16.15
C TRP A 302 -11.26 -16.36 -15.68
N ALA A 303 -11.56 -16.27 -14.38
CA ALA A 303 -12.28 -15.12 -13.81
C ALA A 303 -11.54 -13.80 -14.02
N LEU A 304 -10.21 -13.81 -13.87
CA LEU A 304 -9.36 -12.65 -14.14
C LEU A 304 -9.36 -12.28 -15.63
N TRP A 305 -9.25 -13.29 -16.51
CA TRP A 305 -9.29 -13.09 -17.97
C TRP A 305 -10.58 -12.43 -18.42
N LEU A 306 -11.75 -12.87 -17.90
CA LEU A 306 -13.03 -12.24 -18.20
C LEU A 306 -13.04 -10.76 -17.82
N ARG A 307 -12.47 -10.40 -16.68
CA ARG A 307 -12.35 -8.99 -16.25
C ARG A 307 -11.41 -8.18 -17.14
N VAL A 308 -10.30 -8.78 -17.56
CA VAL A 308 -9.36 -8.12 -18.50
C VAL A 308 -10.01 -7.95 -19.89
N ALA A 309 -10.72 -8.96 -20.38
CA ALA A 309 -11.43 -8.88 -21.66
C ALA A 309 -12.51 -7.79 -21.63
N GLN A 310 -13.24 -7.67 -20.53
CA GLN A 310 -14.34 -6.71 -20.37
C GLN A 310 -13.86 -5.29 -20.13
N TYR A 311 -12.84 -5.07 -19.29
CA TYR A 311 -12.46 -3.74 -18.80
C TYR A 311 -11.01 -3.34 -19.15
N GLY A 312 -10.23 -4.18 -19.81
CA GLY A 312 -8.82 -3.94 -20.13
C GLY A 312 -7.87 -4.24 -18.98
N TRP A 313 -6.58 -4.04 -19.24
CA TRP A 313 -5.51 -4.22 -18.25
C TRP A 313 -5.44 -3.03 -17.29
N THR A 314 -5.32 -3.32 -15.99
CA THR A 314 -4.93 -2.36 -14.95
C THR A 314 -3.68 -2.87 -14.26
N VAL A 315 -2.99 -2.02 -13.48
CA VAL A 315 -1.82 -2.42 -12.68
C VAL A 315 -2.16 -3.61 -11.79
N ASP A 316 -3.28 -3.54 -11.05
CA ASP A 316 -3.72 -4.62 -10.14
C ASP A 316 -4.04 -5.93 -10.88
N ARG A 317 -4.66 -5.86 -12.07
CA ARG A 317 -4.96 -7.05 -12.88
C ARG A 317 -3.70 -7.69 -13.42
N LEU A 318 -2.69 -6.89 -13.80
CA LEU A 318 -1.40 -7.41 -14.23
C LEU A 318 -0.68 -8.11 -13.07
N GLN A 319 -0.66 -7.50 -11.89
CA GLN A 319 -0.11 -8.13 -10.68
C GLN A 319 -0.87 -9.41 -10.33
N GLY A 320 -2.21 -9.40 -10.43
CA GLY A 320 -3.05 -10.58 -10.28
C GLY A 320 -2.72 -11.69 -11.29
N ALA A 321 -2.47 -11.35 -12.55
CA ALA A 321 -2.07 -12.32 -13.59
C ALA A 321 -0.70 -12.95 -13.30
N LEU A 322 0.24 -12.17 -12.79
CA LEU A 322 1.55 -12.67 -12.37
C LEU A 322 1.44 -13.58 -11.14
N ALA A 323 0.57 -13.23 -10.18
CA ALA A 323 0.26 -14.09 -9.05
C ALA A 323 -0.37 -15.43 -9.50
N VAL A 324 -1.31 -15.37 -10.44
CA VAL A 324 -1.88 -16.57 -11.09
C VAL A 324 -0.78 -17.43 -11.71
N LEU A 325 0.14 -16.83 -12.48
CA LEU A 325 1.25 -17.53 -13.11
C LEU A 325 2.11 -18.27 -12.07
N VAL A 326 2.49 -17.58 -11.00
CA VAL A 326 3.29 -18.17 -9.90
C VAL A 326 2.54 -19.32 -9.24
N LEU A 327 1.28 -19.13 -8.88
CA LEU A 327 0.48 -20.15 -8.20
C LEU A 327 0.16 -21.34 -9.12
N LEU A 328 -0.01 -21.10 -10.42
CA LEU A 328 -0.21 -22.16 -11.40
C LEU A 328 1.05 -23.03 -11.52
N VAL A 329 2.23 -22.43 -11.68
CA VAL A 329 3.50 -23.15 -11.71
C VAL A 329 3.72 -23.93 -10.42
N TRP A 330 3.42 -23.30 -9.26
CA TRP A 330 3.59 -23.95 -7.97
C TRP A 330 2.63 -25.13 -7.77
N SER A 331 1.34 -24.94 -8.02
CA SER A 331 0.31 -25.97 -7.87
C SER A 331 0.50 -27.11 -8.86
N LEU A 332 0.84 -26.84 -10.13
CA LEU A 332 1.18 -27.86 -11.13
C LEU A 332 2.43 -28.64 -10.73
N GLY A 333 3.46 -27.97 -10.22
CA GLY A 333 4.66 -28.63 -9.71
C GLY A 333 4.35 -29.61 -8.57
N TYR A 334 3.45 -29.22 -7.66
CA TYR A 334 3.00 -30.11 -6.59
C TYR A 334 2.11 -31.24 -7.10
N PHE A 335 1.20 -30.96 -8.03
CA PHE A 335 0.39 -31.98 -8.73
C PHE A 335 1.28 -33.04 -9.37
N VAL A 336 2.24 -32.61 -10.19
CA VAL A 336 3.19 -33.52 -10.87
C VAL A 336 3.99 -34.33 -9.84
N SER A 337 4.42 -33.72 -8.74
CA SER A 337 5.17 -34.42 -7.68
C SER A 337 4.38 -35.53 -7.01
N ILE A 338 3.04 -35.41 -6.95
CA ILE A 338 2.16 -36.42 -6.35
C ILE A 338 1.81 -37.53 -7.33
N VAL A 339 1.55 -37.18 -8.60
CA VAL A 339 1.09 -38.14 -9.65
C VAL A 339 2.25 -38.89 -10.27
N TRP A 340 3.34 -38.20 -10.61
CA TRP A 340 4.47 -38.79 -11.35
C TRP A 340 5.50 -39.38 -10.40
N ARG A 341 5.27 -40.61 -9.97
CA ARG A 341 6.16 -41.37 -9.09
C ARG A 341 7.34 -42.02 -9.83
N ASN A 342 8.16 -41.27 -10.49
CA ASN A 342 9.31 -41.81 -11.25
C ASN A 342 10.45 -42.32 -10.33
N GLY A 343 10.15 -43.19 -9.37
CA GLY A 343 11.11 -43.72 -8.39
C GLY A 343 11.64 -42.74 -7.34
N GLN A 344 11.35 -41.44 -7.49
CA GLN A 344 11.77 -40.41 -6.54
C GLN A 344 10.72 -40.15 -5.46
N ASN A 345 11.17 -39.87 -4.23
CA ASN A 345 10.27 -39.44 -3.17
C ASN A 345 9.56 -38.12 -3.58
N PRO A 346 8.22 -38.10 -3.62
CA PRO A 346 7.44 -36.88 -3.96
C PRO A 346 7.90 -35.63 -3.21
N LEU A 347 8.34 -35.81 -1.98
CA LEU A 347 8.83 -34.72 -1.14
C LEU A 347 10.10 -34.06 -1.70
N VAL A 348 11.00 -34.78 -2.32
CA VAL A 348 12.23 -34.22 -2.92
C VAL A 348 11.87 -33.33 -4.12
N LEU A 349 10.90 -33.78 -4.95
CA LEU A 349 10.46 -33.01 -6.11
C LEU A 349 9.76 -31.72 -5.69
N GLN A 350 8.91 -31.76 -4.65
CA GLN A 350 8.31 -30.54 -4.09
C GLN A 350 9.35 -29.52 -3.61
N GLY A 351 10.48 -29.97 -3.04
CA GLY A 351 11.59 -29.11 -2.68
C GLY A 351 12.22 -28.41 -3.89
N LYS A 352 12.41 -29.11 -5.00
CA LYS A 352 12.89 -28.51 -6.26
C LYS A 352 11.90 -27.50 -6.83
N VAL A 353 10.60 -27.79 -6.74
CA VAL A 353 9.52 -26.87 -7.14
C VAL A 353 9.58 -25.59 -6.32
N ASN A 354 9.72 -25.67 -4.99
CA ASN A 354 9.82 -24.47 -4.14
C ASN A 354 11.03 -23.60 -4.49
N LEU A 355 12.19 -24.22 -4.81
CA LEU A 355 13.36 -23.46 -5.29
C LEU A 355 13.08 -22.77 -6.63
N ALA A 356 12.47 -23.48 -7.59
CA ALA A 356 12.13 -22.91 -8.89
C ALA A 356 11.13 -21.77 -8.77
N VAL A 357 10.09 -21.92 -7.92
CA VAL A 357 9.10 -20.87 -7.66
C VAL A 357 9.75 -19.66 -6.98
N SER A 358 10.68 -19.83 -6.04
CA SER A 358 11.37 -18.70 -5.41
C SER A 358 12.18 -17.88 -6.43
N LEU A 359 12.83 -18.55 -7.39
CA LEU A 359 13.53 -17.87 -8.49
C LEU A 359 12.57 -17.19 -9.46
N LEU A 360 11.44 -17.85 -9.79
CA LEU A 360 10.42 -17.28 -10.66
C LEU A 360 9.87 -15.98 -10.05
N VAL A 361 9.52 -16.00 -8.77
CA VAL A 361 9.05 -14.79 -8.06
C VAL A 361 10.11 -13.69 -8.07
N LEU A 362 11.37 -14.04 -7.78
CA LEU A 362 12.48 -13.07 -7.82
C LEU A 362 12.62 -12.43 -9.20
N VAL A 363 12.58 -13.23 -10.27
CA VAL A 363 12.65 -12.75 -11.66
C VAL A 363 11.46 -11.83 -11.97
N ILE A 364 10.23 -12.23 -11.61
CA ILE A 364 9.03 -11.41 -11.81
C ILE A 364 9.16 -10.06 -11.09
N LEU A 365 9.62 -10.04 -9.84
CA LEU A 365 9.80 -8.80 -9.07
C LEU A 365 10.85 -7.88 -9.71
N VAL A 366 11.95 -8.43 -10.22
CA VAL A 366 12.96 -7.64 -10.95
C VAL A 366 12.37 -7.08 -12.25
N LEU A 367 11.61 -7.87 -13.00
CA LEU A 367 10.97 -7.43 -14.24
C LEU A 367 9.94 -6.33 -13.99
N LEU A 368 9.11 -6.44 -12.94
CA LEU A 368 8.13 -5.43 -12.55
C LEU A 368 8.77 -4.09 -12.17
N ASN A 369 9.99 -4.13 -11.62
CA ASN A 369 10.75 -2.92 -11.24
C ASN A 369 11.80 -2.54 -12.31
N SER A 370 11.52 -2.86 -13.58
CA SER A 370 12.36 -2.58 -14.74
C SER A 370 11.51 -2.12 -15.93
N PRO A 371 12.12 -1.53 -16.98
CA PRO A 371 11.40 -1.13 -18.19
C PRO A 371 10.80 -2.28 -18.98
N VAL A 372 11.16 -3.54 -18.66
CA VAL A 372 10.71 -4.73 -19.42
C VAL A 372 9.23 -5.02 -19.17
N LEU A 373 8.81 -5.05 -17.89
CA LEU A 373 7.42 -5.33 -17.50
C LEU A 373 6.83 -4.11 -16.78
N ASP A 374 6.61 -3.05 -17.55
CA ASP A 374 6.06 -1.80 -17.05
C ASP A 374 4.54 -1.87 -16.94
N SER A 375 4.06 -2.07 -15.71
CA SER A 375 2.64 -2.21 -15.42
C SER A 375 1.82 -0.94 -15.71
N MET A 376 2.40 0.24 -15.49
CA MET A 376 1.74 1.52 -15.78
C MET A 376 1.58 1.72 -17.28
N ARG A 377 2.63 1.48 -18.06
CA ARG A 377 2.58 1.55 -19.53
C ARG A 377 1.55 0.59 -20.12
N ILE A 378 1.54 -0.67 -19.66
CA ILE A 378 0.58 -1.68 -20.13
C ILE A 378 -0.85 -1.26 -19.81
N SER A 379 -1.09 -0.75 -18.60
CA SER A 379 -2.41 -0.26 -18.17
C SER A 379 -2.90 0.90 -19.04
N VAL A 380 -2.10 1.96 -19.16
CA VAL A 380 -2.44 3.15 -19.96
C VAL A 380 -2.68 2.79 -21.43
N ASN A 381 -1.77 2.04 -22.06
CA ASN A 381 -1.90 1.63 -23.44
C ASN A 381 -3.17 0.80 -23.68
N SER A 382 -3.52 -0.11 -22.76
CA SER A 382 -4.73 -0.91 -22.85
C SER A 382 -6.00 -0.05 -22.81
N HIS A 383 -6.07 0.93 -21.91
CA HIS A 383 -7.22 1.81 -21.79
C HIS A 383 -7.35 2.79 -22.95
N MET A 384 -6.25 3.40 -23.37
CA MET A 384 -6.25 4.33 -24.50
C MET A 384 -6.57 3.63 -25.84
N ALA A 385 -6.05 2.41 -26.05
CA ALA A 385 -6.40 1.63 -27.25
C ALA A 385 -7.89 1.25 -27.29
N ARG A 386 -8.52 0.96 -26.13
CA ARG A 386 -9.96 0.70 -26.05
C ARG A 386 -10.79 1.96 -26.35
N TYR A 387 -10.37 3.11 -25.87
CA TYR A 387 -11.00 4.39 -26.19
C TYR A 387 -10.87 4.70 -27.68
N GLN A 388 -9.68 4.61 -28.25
CA GLN A 388 -9.43 4.88 -29.69
C GLN A 388 -10.18 3.91 -30.62
N SER A 389 -10.41 2.66 -30.19
CA SER A 389 -11.17 1.65 -30.94
C SER A 389 -12.69 1.77 -30.77
N GLY A 390 -13.18 2.75 -30.03
CA GLY A 390 -14.61 2.95 -29.74
C GLY A 390 -15.24 1.91 -28.80
N LYS A 391 -14.42 1.05 -28.15
CA LYS A 391 -14.90 0.08 -27.15
C LYS A 391 -15.27 0.74 -25.82
N ASN A 392 -14.65 1.85 -25.52
CA ASN A 392 -14.95 2.67 -24.34
C ASN A 392 -15.47 4.04 -24.82
N THR A 393 -16.55 4.51 -24.19
CA THR A 393 -17.03 5.89 -24.37
C THR A 393 -16.10 6.87 -23.65
N PRO A 394 -16.13 8.18 -23.99
CA PRO A 394 -15.35 9.18 -23.25
C PRO A 394 -15.57 9.15 -21.73
N ASP A 395 -16.81 8.88 -21.26
CA ASP A 395 -17.15 8.80 -19.83
C ASP A 395 -16.54 7.58 -19.12
N GLN A 396 -16.14 6.57 -19.88
CA GLN A 396 -15.49 5.37 -19.35
C GLN A 396 -13.97 5.51 -19.25
N VAL A 397 -13.39 6.63 -19.69
CA VAL A 397 -11.98 6.96 -19.51
C VAL A 397 -11.78 7.48 -18.08
N THR A 398 -11.15 6.70 -17.26
CA THR A 398 -10.94 7.04 -15.85
C THR A 398 -9.71 7.93 -15.68
N ILE A 399 -9.92 9.26 -15.56
CA ILE A 399 -8.85 10.25 -15.32
C ILE A 399 -8.02 9.86 -14.09
N TYR A 400 -8.68 9.44 -13.00
CA TYR A 400 -8.02 8.98 -11.79
C TYR A 400 -6.96 7.87 -12.02
N MET A 401 -7.25 6.90 -12.91
CA MET A 401 -6.29 5.85 -13.26
C MET A 401 -5.11 6.40 -14.05
N LEU A 402 -5.35 7.34 -14.96
CA LEU A 402 -4.29 7.98 -15.74
C LEU A 402 -3.37 8.82 -14.85
N GLU A 403 -3.92 9.60 -13.92
CA GLU A 403 -3.13 10.36 -12.95
C GLU A 403 -2.22 9.47 -12.08
N GLN A 404 -2.65 8.23 -11.77
CA GLN A 404 -1.83 7.26 -11.00
C GLN A 404 -0.75 6.59 -11.85
N SER A 405 -0.76 6.79 -13.16
CA SER A 405 0.12 6.08 -14.09
C SER A 405 1.36 6.89 -14.50
N GLY A 406 1.73 7.90 -13.70
CA GLY A 406 2.95 8.68 -13.86
C GLY A 406 3.13 9.30 -15.23
N ARG A 407 4.34 9.22 -15.75
CA ARG A 407 4.70 9.80 -17.06
C ARG A 407 3.80 9.33 -18.20
N TYR A 408 3.44 8.05 -18.23
CA TYR A 408 2.56 7.52 -19.29
C TYR A 408 1.13 8.03 -19.17
N GLY A 409 0.61 8.13 -17.95
CA GLY A 409 -0.70 8.68 -17.70
C GLY A 409 -0.76 10.16 -18.04
N ARG A 410 0.27 10.94 -17.70
CA ARG A 410 0.37 12.35 -18.09
C ARG A 410 0.37 12.54 -19.60
N ALA A 411 1.15 11.74 -20.33
CA ALA A 411 1.16 11.78 -21.80
C ALA A 411 -0.23 11.42 -22.40
N ALA A 412 -0.94 10.46 -21.79
CA ALA A 412 -2.30 10.12 -22.20
C ALA A 412 -3.28 11.26 -21.92
N LEU A 413 -3.22 11.91 -20.75
CA LEU A 413 -4.03 13.09 -20.43
C LEU A 413 -3.77 14.25 -21.40
N GLU A 414 -2.52 14.52 -21.75
CA GLU A 414 -2.15 15.51 -22.76
C GLU A 414 -2.73 15.17 -24.15
N SER A 415 -2.75 13.89 -24.52
CA SER A 415 -3.38 13.45 -25.77
C SER A 415 -4.91 13.63 -25.77
N LEU A 416 -5.57 13.44 -24.61
CA LEU A 416 -7.01 13.69 -24.47
C LEU A 416 -7.35 15.18 -24.55
N LYS A 417 -6.47 16.06 -24.06
CA LYS A 417 -6.62 17.53 -24.19
C LYS A 417 -6.70 18.00 -25.65
N SER A 418 -6.01 17.30 -26.54
CA SER A 418 -6.07 17.59 -27.99
C SER A 418 -7.25 16.94 -28.73
N ASN A 419 -8.02 16.09 -28.04
CA ASN A 419 -9.16 15.38 -28.61
C ASN A 419 -10.45 16.21 -28.49
N ALA A 420 -10.93 16.75 -29.62
CA ALA A 420 -12.11 17.62 -29.66
C ALA A 420 -13.39 16.92 -29.18
N GLU A 421 -13.54 15.61 -29.40
CA GLU A 421 -14.70 14.85 -28.93
C GLU A 421 -14.70 14.67 -27.41
N TYR A 422 -13.54 14.40 -26.83
CA TYR A 422 -13.38 14.30 -25.38
C TYR A 422 -13.66 15.63 -24.66
N MET A 423 -13.22 16.73 -25.28
CA MET A 423 -13.35 18.10 -24.74
C MET A 423 -14.74 18.74 -24.95
N LYS A 424 -15.68 18.09 -25.65
CA LYS A 424 -17.03 18.63 -25.85
C LYS A 424 -17.83 18.79 -24.56
N ASP A 425 -17.63 17.91 -23.61
CA ASP A 425 -18.32 17.95 -22.32
C ASP A 425 -17.54 18.84 -21.36
N PRO A 426 -18.15 19.91 -20.81
CA PRO A 426 -17.49 20.86 -19.93
C PRO A 426 -16.93 20.20 -18.64
N LYS A 427 -17.65 19.21 -18.07
CA LYS A 427 -17.24 18.51 -16.85
C LYS A 427 -15.98 17.68 -17.10
N ARG A 428 -15.95 16.88 -18.18
CA ARG A 428 -14.76 16.10 -18.57
C ARG A 428 -13.56 16.97 -18.88
N ALA A 429 -13.79 18.08 -19.61
CA ALA A 429 -12.74 19.05 -19.94
C ALA A 429 -12.13 19.66 -18.68
N ARG A 430 -12.96 20.06 -17.73
CA ARG A 430 -12.54 20.59 -16.44
C ARG A 430 -11.69 19.55 -15.66
N ASP A 431 -12.22 18.33 -15.48
CA ASP A 431 -11.55 17.28 -14.71
C ASP A 431 -10.19 16.91 -15.34
N LEU A 432 -10.12 16.88 -16.67
CA LEU A 432 -8.87 16.68 -17.41
C LEU A 432 -7.86 17.81 -17.19
N LEU A 433 -8.29 19.06 -17.28
CA LEU A 433 -7.41 20.23 -17.08
C LEU A 433 -6.91 20.30 -15.64
N MET A 434 -7.75 19.92 -14.68
CA MET A 434 -7.34 19.81 -13.27
C MET A 434 -6.30 18.72 -13.05
N ALA A 435 -6.45 17.57 -13.71
CA ALA A 435 -5.48 16.49 -13.63
C ALA A 435 -4.11 16.86 -14.24
N LEU A 436 -4.10 17.70 -15.28
CA LEU A 436 -2.87 18.13 -15.97
C LEU A 436 -2.16 19.29 -15.28
N ASP A 437 -2.90 20.35 -15.02
CA ASP A 437 -2.35 21.66 -14.63
C ASP A 437 -2.45 21.90 -13.11
N GLY A 438 -3.21 21.07 -12.40
CA GLY A 438 -3.33 21.09 -10.93
C GLY A 438 -3.60 22.50 -10.38
N GLU A 439 -2.75 22.93 -9.45
CA GLU A 439 -2.88 24.24 -8.78
C GLU A 439 -2.80 25.45 -9.72
N GLN A 440 -2.04 25.37 -10.82
CA GLN A 440 -1.88 26.50 -11.74
C GLN A 440 -3.15 26.79 -12.53
N HIS A 441 -3.91 25.73 -12.87
CA HIS A 441 -5.20 25.89 -13.54
C HIS A 441 -6.24 26.50 -12.59
N LEU A 442 -6.26 26.03 -11.33
CA LEU A 442 -7.11 26.59 -10.29
C LEU A 442 -6.87 28.10 -10.09
N GLN A 443 -5.60 28.54 -10.02
CA GLN A 443 -5.27 29.96 -9.89
C GLN A 443 -5.72 30.82 -11.07
N LYS A 444 -5.77 30.26 -12.27
CA LYS A 444 -6.23 30.99 -13.47
C LYS A 444 -7.74 31.05 -13.63
N VAL A 445 -8.44 29.99 -13.21
CA VAL A 445 -9.90 29.84 -13.43
C VAL A 445 -10.70 30.30 -12.21
N VAL A 446 -10.15 30.12 -11.01
CA VAL A 446 -10.80 30.51 -9.76
C VAL A 446 -10.29 31.87 -9.32
N SER A 447 -11.06 32.90 -9.56
CA SER A 447 -10.89 34.22 -9.00
C SER A 447 -12.10 34.58 -8.12
N GLU A 448 -11.95 35.51 -7.18
CA GLU A 448 -13.07 36.03 -6.38
C GLU A 448 -14.24 36.44 -7.27
N LYS A 449 -13.93 37.10 -8.41
CA LYS A 449 -14.90 37.54 -9.38
C LYS A 449 -15.64 36.38 -10.05
N SER A 450 -14.90 35.31 -10.47
CA SER A 450 -15.53 34.16 -11.14
C SER A 450 -16.43 33.38 -10.18
N LEU A 451 -16.05 33.24 -8.90
CA LEU A 451 -16.90 32.61 -7.90
C LEU A 451 -18.15 33.44 -7.59
N ALA A 452 -17.99 34.75 -7.45
CA ALA A 452 -19.12 35.65 -7.21
C ALA A 452 -20.14 35.69 -8.37
N GLU A 453 -19.68 35.41 -9.61
CA GLU A 453 -20.53 35.31 -10.81
C GLU A 453 -21.16 33.92 -10.98
N ASN A 454 -20.50 32.85 -10.49
CA ASN A 454 -20.93 31.47 -10.73
C ASN A 454 -21.75 30.86 -9.59
N VAL A 455 -21.50 31.29 -8.33
CA VAL A 455 -22.25 30.79 -7.18
C VAL A 455 -23.60 31.51 -7.09
N LEU A 456 -24.67 30.73 -7.07
CA LEU A 456 -26.01 31.26 -6.92
C LEU A 456 -26.28 31.65 -5.48
N ILE A 457 -26.65 32.90 -5.21
CA ILE A 457 -27.03 33.37 -3.88
C ILE A 457 -28.51 33.10 -3.69
N ALA A 458 -28.87 32.36 -2.66
CA ALA A 458 -30.28 32.05 -2.36
C ALA A 458 -31.08 33.33 -2.01
N PRO A 459 -32.37 33.41 -2.37
CA PRO A 459 -33.22 34.54 -2.00
C PRO A 459 -33.22 34.73 -0.47
N GLY A 460 -33.07 36.00 -0.03
CA GLY A 460 -32.98 36.31 1.37
C GLY A 460 -31.56 36.29 1.98
N SER A 461 -30.56 35.79 1.24
CA SER A 461 -29.16 35.80 1.65
C SER A 461 -28.44 37.08 1.19
N GLY A 462 -27.56 37.61 2.03
CA GLY A 462 -26.72 38.79 1.70
C GLY A 462 -25.63 38.46 0.68
N LYS A 463 -25.16 39.49 -0.05
CA LYS A 463 -24.01 39.30 -0.96
C LYS A 463 -22.73 39.09 -0.14
N PRO A 464 -21.96 38.04 -0.40
CA PRO A 464 -20.69 37.81 0.28
C PRO A 464 -19.67 38.90 0.00
N ASP A 465 -18.85 39.18 1.01
CA ASP A 465 -17.69 40.08 0.93
C ASP A 465 -16.48 39.38 0.25
N ALA A 466 -15.49 40.18 -0.15
CA ALA A 466 -14.26 39.67 -0.76
C ALA A 466 -13.49 38.75 0.20
N ALA A 467 -13.57 38.98 1.52
CA ALA A 467 -12.93 38.13 2.51
C ALA A 467 -13.47 36.68 2.50
N PHE A 468 -14.78 36.53 2.29
CA PHE A 468 -15.39 35.19 2.14
C PHE A 468 -14.90 34.45 0.90
N TRP A 469 -14.88 35.15 -0.24
CA TRP A 469 -14.40 34.54 -1.49
C TRP A 469 -12.91 34.17 -1.41
N SER A 470 -12.09 35.01 -0.77
CA SER A 470 -10.68 34.75 -0.51
C SER A 470 -10.51 33.52 0.40
N ALA A 471 -11.33 33.36 1.44
CA ALA A 471 -11.31 32.18 2.31
C ALA A 471 -11.69 30.90 1.54
N LEU A 472 -12.72 30.97 0.69
CA LEU A 472 -13.10 29.85 -0.15
C LEU A 472 -11.94 29.42 -1.08
N ILE A 473 -11.21 30.36 -1.67
CA ILE A 473 -10.07 30.07 -2.56
C ILE A 473 -8.92 29.45 -1.80
N LYS A 474 -8.69 29.77 -0.53
CA LYS A 474 -7.66 29.13 0.31
C LYS A 474 -7.95 27.62 0.52
N GLU A 475 -9.22 27.25 0.66
CA GLU A 475 -9.67 25.86 0.82
C GLU A 475 -10.04 25.21 -0.53
N ARG A 476 -9.08 25.12 -1.39
CA ARG A 476 -9.16 24.80 -2.82
C ARG A 476 -10.06 23.61 -3.19
N TYR A 477 -10.12 22.60 -2.31
CA TYR A 477 -10.89 21.37 -2.58
C TYR A 477 -12.40 21.59 -2.61
N ASN A 478 -12.89 22.56 -1.82
CA ASN A 478 -14.31 22.81 -1.63
C ASN A 478 -14.92 23.66 -2.76
N VAL A 479 -14.10 24.31 -3.55
CA VAL A 479 -14.51 25.33 -4.54
C VAL A 479 -14.59 24.76 -5.96
N MET A 480 -14.06 23.57 -6.19
CA MET A 480 -13.95 22.99 -7.54
C MET A 480 -15.29 22.87 -8.26
N THR A 481 -16.33 22.46 -7.54
CA THR A 481 -17.67 22.31 -8.10
C THR A 481 -18.31 23.67 -8.41
N CYS A 482 -17.95 24.72 -7.64
CA CYS A 482 -18.52 26.06 -7.78
C CYS A 482 -17.93 26.89 -8.92
N ILE A 483 -17.02 26.34 -9.71
CA ILE A 483 -16.47 26.96 -10.93
C ILE A 483 -17.52 26.96 -12.05
N GLU A 484 -18.40 25.97 -12.08
CA GLU A 484 -19.50 25.92 -13.03
C GLU A 484 -20.62 26.87 -12.59
N LYS A 485 -21.19 27.56 -13.59
CA LYS A 485 -22.28 28.52 -13.33
C LYS A 485 -23.47 27.82 -12.70
N ASP A 486 -23.92 28.34 -11.56
CA ASP A 486 -25.08 27.86 -10.81
C ASP A 486 -24.95 26.42 -10.27
N ALA A 487 -23.75 25.83 -10.23
CA ALA A 487 -23.52 24.50 -9.65
C ALA A 487 -23.57 24.51 -8.11
N CYS A 488 -23.26 25.65 -7.51
CA CYS A 488 -23.33 25.86 -6.06
C CYS A 488 -24.39 26.90 -5.68
N VAL A 489 -25.01 26.70 -4.53
CA VAL A 489 -25.94 27.65 -3.92
C VAL A 489 -25.42 28.08 -2.55
N LEU A 490 -25.36 29.38 -2.31
CA LEU A 490 -24.99 29.93 -1.02
C LEU A 490 -26.23 30.40 -0.26
N VAL A 491 -26.35 29.95 0.97
CA VAL A 491 -27.38 30.35 1.93
C VAL A 491 -26.73 31.05 3.12
N GLU A 492 -27.31 32.12 3.60
CA GLU A 492 -26.91 32.81 4.81
C GLU A 492 -27.95 32.62 5.92
N GLN A 493 -27.54 32.08 7.06
CA GLN A 493 -28.43 31.74 8.17
C GLN A 493 -27.69 31.78 9.48
N ASP A 494 -28.22 32.46 10.50
CA ASP A 494 -27.70 32.43 11.86
C ASP A 494 -28.04 31.06 12.50
N LEU A 495 -27.05 30.20 12.64
CA LEU A 495 -27.21 28.82 13.10
C LEU A 495 -27.04 28.69 14.63
N ASN A 496 -26.34 29.61 15.24
CA ASN A 496 -26.01 29.60 16.67
C ASN A 496 -26.75 30.65 17.50
N SER A 497 -27.53 31.52 16.84
CA SER A 497 -28.30 32.63 17.45
C SER A 497 -27.43 33.67 18.15
N ASP A 498 -26.24 33.93 17.62
CA ASP A 498 -25.34 34.98 18.13
C ASP A 498 -25.52 36.34 17.44
N GLY A 499 -26.48 36.43 16.50
CA GLY A 499 -26.77 37.62 15.71
C GLY A 499 -25.87 37.82 14.51
N ARG A 500 -24.96 36.84 14.20
CA ARG A 500 -24.15 36.79 13.01
C ARG A 500 -24.52 35.58 12.20
N ALA A 501 -24.80 35.75 10.92
CA ALA A 501 -25.19 34.66 10.08
C ALA A 501 -23.97 33.87 9.56
N GLU A 502 -24.01 32.56 9.69
CA GLU A 502 -23.09 31.65 9.01
C GLU A 502 -23.46 31.56 7.53
N ARG A 503 -22.49 31.14 6.73
CA ARG A 503 -22.65 30.90 5.28
C ARG A 503 -22.57 29.41 4.98
N ILE A 504 -23.60 28.89 4.34
CA ILE A 504 -23.73 27.48 3.98
C ILE A 504 -23.63 27.37 2.47
N LEU A 505 -22.58 26.72 1.99
CA LEU A 505 -22.34 26.46 0.57
C LEU A 505 -22.82 25.05 0.23
N PHE A 506 -23.83 24.94 -0.63
CA PHE A 506 -24.35 23.68 -1.13
C PHE A 506 -23.74 23.38 -2.48
N ALA A 507 -22.98 22.28 -2.59
CA ALA A 507 -22.36 21.76 -3.80
C ALA A 507 -23.13 20.51 -4.23
N PHE A 508 -24.11 20.67 -5.15
CA PHE A 508 -25.04 19.60 -5.51
C PHE A 508 -24.38 18.46 -6.30
N ASP A 509 -23.43 18.76 -7.17
CA ASP A 509 -22.70 17.75 -7.95
C ASP A 509 -21.80 16.86 -7.09
N ASP A 510 -21.35 17.36 -5.95
CA ASP A 510 -20.53 16.61 -4.99
C ASP A 510 -21.36 16.02 -3.84
N GLU A 511 -22.70 16.16 -3.88
CA GLU A 511 -23.62 15.70 -2.83
C GLU A 511 -23.20 16.13 -1.41
N ARG A 512 -22.72 17.39 -1.24
CA ARG A 512 -22.25 17.91 0.07
C ARG A 512 -22.65 19.35 0.30
N TYR A 513 -22.62 19.74 1.59
CA TYR A 513 -22.71 21.13 2.01
C TYR A 513 -21.62 21.45 3.03
N ILE A 514 -21.20 22.72 3.04
CA ILE A 514 -20.10 23.23 3.87
C ILE A 514 -20.58 24.46 4.59
N VAL A 515 -20.36 24.53 5.90
CA VAL A 515 -20.73 25.66 6.75
C VAL A 515 -19.49 26.46 7.08
N TYR A 516 -19.56 27.76 6.83
CA TYR A 516 -18.51 28.73 7.14
C TYR A 516 -19.00 29.70 8.22
N GLY A 517 -18.16 29.90 9.25
CA GLY A 517 -18.35 30.92 10.27
C GLY A 517 -17.26 31.99 10.23
N PHE A 518 -17.60 33.19 10.66
CA PHE A 518 -16.64 34.28 10.76
C PHE A 518 -15.97 34.29 12.13
N ASP A 519 -14.64 34.14 12.17
CA ASP A 519 -13.83 34.25 13.38
C ASP A 519 -13.51 35.73 13.64
N PRO A 520 -14.09 36.36 14.69
CA PRO A 520 -13.88 37.79 14.97
C PRO A 520 -12.46 38.09 15.43
N ASP A 521 -11.75 37.16 16.07
CA ASP A 521 -10.41 37.36 16.59
C ASP A 521 -9.38 37.36 15.46
N LYS A 522 -9.55 36.48 14.48
CA LYS A 522 -8.69 36.41 13.30
C LYS A 522 -9.17 37.28 12.14
N LYS A 523 -10.41 37.77 12.20
CA LYS A 523 -11.09 38.50 11.11
C LYS A 523 -11.12 37.72 9.80
N GLU A 524 -11.28 36.40 9.85
CA GLU A 524 -11.30 35.50 8.71
C GLU A 524 -12.52 34.58 8.77
N TRP A 525 -13.01 34.20 7.57
CA TRP A 525 -13.98 33.10 7.42
C TRP A 525 -13.27 31.78 7.54
N GLN A 526 -13.84 30.83 8.30
CA GLN A 526 -13.30 29.51 8.52
C GLN A 526 -14.38 28.46 8.25
N GLU A 527 -13.97 27.31 7.70
CA GLU A 527 -14.83 26.13 7.62
C GLU A 527 -15.11 25.60 9.03
N LEU A 528 -16.39 25.54 9.38
CA LEU A 528 -16.84 24.97 10.66
C LEU A 528 -17.12 23.48 10.54
N THR A 529 -17.77 23.06 9.45
CA THR A 529 -18.11 21.65 9.19
C THR A 529 -18.43 21.42 7.73
N MET A 530 -18.20 20.19 7.28
CA MET A 530 -18.63 19.67 5.98
C MET A 530 -19.41 18.38 6.18
N SER A 531 -20.54 18.24 5.50
CA SER A 531 -21.41 17.06 5.62
C SER A 531 -22.01 16.68 4.26
N LEU A 532 -22.44 15.42 4.15
CA LEU A 532 -23.13 14.93 2.96
C LEU A 532 -24.53 15.55 2.87
N LEU A 533 -24.90 15.91 1.65
CA LEU A 533 -26.23 16.43 1.35
C LEU A 533 -27.22 15.26 1.26
N PRO A 534 -28.35 15.31 2.03
CA PRO A 534 -29.38 14.30 1.88
C PRO A 534 -29.93 14.25 0.46
N ARG A 535 -30.15 13.05 -0.08
CA ARG A 535 -30.57 12.83 -1.48
C ARG A 535 -31.92 13.45 -1.87
N ASP A 536 -32.75 13.74 -0.88
CA ASP A 536 -34.06 14.36 -1.05
C ASP A 536 -34.01 15.90 -1.15
N ILE A 537 -32.83 16.52 -0.95
CA ILE A 537 -32.61 17.95 -1.06
C ILE A 537 -32.04 18.25 -2.45
N THR A 538 -32.90 18.75 -3.34
CA THR A 538 -32.49 19.22 -4.66
C THR A 538 -32.30 20.72 -4.66
N LYS A 539 -31.59 21.24 -5.68
CA LYS A 539 -31.32 22.68 -5.86
C LYS A 539 -32.63 23.47 -5.95
N GLU A 540 -33.60 22.98 -6.71
CA GLU A 540 -34.91 23.62 -6.90
C GLU A 540 -35.68 23.67 -5.58
N LYS A 541 -35.66 22.60 -4.80
CA LYS A 541 -36.29 22.52 -3.48
C LYS A 541 -35.68 23.52 -2.50
N LEU A 542 -34.36 23.63 -2.50
CA LEU A 542 -33.64 24.59 -1.65
C LEU A 542 -34.00 26.04 -2.01
N LEU A 543 -33.93 26.39 -3.31
CA LEU A 543 -34.26 27.74 -3.78
C LEU A 543 -35.71 28.12 -3.54
N THR A 544 -36.63 27.18 -3.71
CA THR A 544 -38.06 27.38 -3.43
C THR A 544 -38.27 27.62 -1.94
N ALA A 545 -37.67 26.80 -1.08
CA ALA A 545 -37.76 26.99 0.37
C ALA A 545 -37.17 28.34 0.83
N ALA A 546 -36.05 28.75 0.23
CA ALA A 546 -35.45 30.07 0.49
C ALA A 546 -36.39 31.21 0.07
N LYS A 547 -36.99 31.11 -1.12
CA LYS A 547 -37.94 32.11 -1.64
C LYS A 547 -39.20 32.22 -0.78
N ASP A 548 -39.72 31.08 -0.32
CA ASP A 548 -40.93 31.02 0.51
C ASP A 548 -40.68 31.36 1.99
N GLY A 549 -39.46 31.67 2.40
CA GLY A 549 -39.09 31.96 3.81
C GLY A 549 -39.21 30.73 4.71
N LYS A 550 -39.13 29.51 4.14
CA LYS A 550 -39.25 28.23 4.87
C LYS A 550 -37.91 27.67 5.35
N LEU A 551 -36.79 28.37 5.05
CA LEU A 551 -35.48 28.06 5.64
C LEU A 551 -35.43 28.58 7.06
N GLY A 552 -35.14 27.70 8.01
CA GLY A 552 -35.05 28.09 9.43
C GLY A 552 -34.15 27.14 10.20
N THR A 553 -33.81 27.50 11.41
CA THR A 553 -33.01 26.70 12.32
C THR A 553 -33.93 25.90 13.26
N LYS A 554 -33.51 24.65 13.57
CA LYS A 554 -34.13 23.83 14.58
C LYS A 554 -33.09 23.44 15.62
N PRO A 555 -33.36 23.61 16.94
CA PRO A 555 -32.43 23.14 17.96
C PRO A 555 -32.25 21.63 17.86
N LYS A 556 -31.03 21.14 18.18
CA LYS A 556 -30.77 19.70 18.24
C LYS A 556 -31.74 19.01 19.21
N ALA A 557 -32.26 17.86 18.85
CA ALA A 557 -33.14 17.06 19.72
C ALA A 557 -32.39 16.55 20.96
N TRP A 558 -31.09 16.29 20.81
CA TRP A 558 -30.22 15.84 21.89
C TRP A 558 -29.28 16.97 22.31
N ARG A 559 -29.18 17.18 23.62
CA ARG A 559 -28.27 18.16 24.19
C ARG A 559 -26.86 17.59 24.28
N ASP A 560 -25.86 18.42 24.04
CA ASP A 560 -24.48 18.06 24.28
C ASP A 560 -24.20 17.98 25.78
N LEU A 561 -23.35 17.04 26.20
CA LEU A 561 -22.90 16.93 27.58
C LEU A 561 -21.79 17.95 27.81
N VAL A 562 -21.86 18.68 28.93
CA VAL A 562 -20.80 19.60 29.32
C VAL A 562 -20.13 19.10 30.60
N LEU A 563 -18.82 18.89 30.57
CA LEU A 563 -18.00 18.48 31.69
C LEU A 563 -16.91 19.52 31.90
N ASP A 564 -16.88 20.17 33.09
CA ASP A 564 -15.91 21.21 33.47
C ASP A 564 -15.71 22.32 32.42
N GLY A 565 -16.77 22.70 31.71
CA GLY A 565 -16.75 23.71 30.66
C GLY A 565 -16.39 23.19 29.27
N GLU A 566 -15.91 21.95 29.13
CA GLU A 566 -15.70 21.30 27.86
C GLU A 566 -16.97 20.64 27.33
N ARG A 567 -17.28 20.88 26.04
CA ARG A 567 -18.48 20.38 25.37
C ARG A 567 -18.20 19.04 24.67
N LEU A 568 -18.86 18.01 25.12
CA LEU A 568 -18.89 16.69 24.46
C LEU A 568 -20.04 16.65 23.48
N ASN A 569 -19.75 16.69 22.18
CA ASN A 569 -20.77 16.64 21.12
C ASN A 569 -21.45 15.29 21.06
N VAL A 570 -22.76 15.25 21.30
CA VAL A 570 -23.58 14.05 21.12
C VAL A 570 -24.17 14.07 19.71
N ASN A 571 -23.56 13.34 18.77
CA ASN A 571 -24.07 13.15 17.43
C ASN A 571 -24.72 11.77 17.34
N LEU A 572 -26.04 11.71 17.48
CA LEU A 572 -26.84 10.54 17.14
C LEU A 572 -27.36 10.75 15.71
N ASN A 573 -27.10 9.78 14.84
CA ASN A 573 -27.72 9.75 13.51
C ASN A 573 -29.22 9.65 13.69
N GLU A 574 -29.97 10.75 13.46
CA GLU A 574 -31.43 10.76 13.34
C GLU A 574 -31.88 10.30 11.97
#